data_e63a9ba14d5b553c0a757983e85caaa4
#
_entry.id   e63a9ba14d5b553c0a757983e85caaa4
#
_cell.length_a   1.000
_cell.length_b   1.000
_cell.length_c   1.000
_cell.angle_alpha   90.00
_cell.angle_beta   90.00
_cell.angle_gamma   90.00
#
_symmetry.space_group_name_H-M   'P 1'
#
loop_
_entity.id
_entity.type
_entity.pdbx_description
1 polymer ?
#
loop_
_entity_poly.entity_id
_entity_poly.type
_entity_poly.pdbx_seq_one_letter_code
_entity_poly.pdbx_strand_id
1 'polypeptide(L)'
;RIVRGDVPENLKDKILYSLDMGALVAGAKYKGEFEERLKSVISEVTGAEGRIILFIDEIHTLVGAGGGEGAMDAANILKPALARGELRAIGATTLNEYQKYFEKDKALERRFQTVMVDEPDEMSAISILRGLKERYENHHRVRIQDDACIAAVKLSERYISDRFLPDKAIDLMDEAAAKLRMERDSLPEELDEKTRRLAQLEIEREAIKRENDEEKLAQLNKDIAELQQEVSEYKSKWQREKELVNKIQQNKQQIENLKFEAERAEREGNYGKVAEIRYGKLKALHDEIAQIQGQLHSVQGAETMVKEEVTEDDIAEVVSRWTGIPVSRMMQSEREKLLHLEDELHK
;
A
#
# COMPACT_ATOMS: atom_id res chain seq x y z
N ARG A 1 20.01 6.39 -0.78
CA ARG A 1 21.26 6.74 -0.07
C ARG A 1 22.24 7.44 -0.98
N ILE A 2 22.58 6.92 -2.17
CA ILE A 2 23.53 7.57 -3.10
C ILE A 2 23.13 9.03 -3.35
N VAL A 3 21.85 9.29 -3.71
CA VAL A 3 21.30 10.64 -3.97
C VAL A 3 21.41 11.55 -2.73
N ARG A 4 21.31 11.01 -1.52
CA ARG A 4 21.45 11.76 -0.24
C ARG A 4 22.89 11.94 0.19
N GLY A 5 23.86 11.32 -0.50
CA GLY A 5 25.27 11.30 -0.09
C GLY A 5 25.57 10.46 1.15
N ASP A 6 24.59 9.68 1.65
CA ASP A 6 24.71 8.78 2.80
C ASP A 6 25.26 7.43 2.36
N VAL A 7 26.45 7.45 1.78
CA VAL A 7 27.20 6.29 1.27
C VAL A 7 28.69 6.55 1.41
N PRO A 8 29.54 5.50 1.43
CA PRO A 8 30.99 5.63 1.37
C PRO A 8 31.45 6.46 0.17
N GLU A 9 32.60 7.13 0.28
CA GLU A 9 33.11 8.07 -0.71
C GLU A 9 33.14 7.50 -2.13
N ASN A 10 33.53 6.22 -2.26
CA ASN A 10 33.61 5.52 -3.54
C ASN A 10 32.26 5.24 -4.21
N LEU A 11 31.17 5.50 -3.53
CA LEU A 11 29.79 5.31 -4.07
C LEU A 11 29.04 6.63 -4.32
N LYS A 12 29.57 7.77 -3.88
CA LYS A 12 28.88 9.07 -4.00
C LYS A 12 28.56 9.47 -5.45
N ASP A 13 29.50 9.17 -6.37
CA ASP A 13 29.38 9.53 -7.78
C ASP A 13 28.82 8.40 -8.65
N LYS A 14 28.28 7.34 -8.03
CA LYS A 14 27.71 6.21 -8.76
C LYS A 14 26.26 6.47 -9.13
N ILE A 15 25.88 5.95 -10.29
CA ILE A 15 24.51 5.96 -10.77
C ILE A 15 24.01 4.52 -10.81
N LEU A 16 22.88 4.25 -10.18
CA LEU A 16 22.23 2.94 -10.21
C LEU A 16 21.17 2.94 -11.31
N TYR A 17 21.34 2.06 -12.31
CA TYR A 17 20.34 1.82 -13.35
C TYR A 17 19.71 0.45 -13.18
N SER A 18 18.38 0.37 -13.30
CA SER A 18 17.66 -0.89 -13.41
C SER A 18 17.60 -1.32 -14.87
N LEU A 19 18.03 -2.55 -15.14
CA LEU A 19 17.91 -3.16 -16.45
C LEU A 19 16.55 -3.83 -16.58
N ASP A 20 15.72 -3.29 -17.46
CA ASP A 20 14.44 -3.89 -17.80
C ASP A 20 14.62 -4.99 -18.85
N MET A 21 14.57 -6.24 -18.40
CA MET A 21 14.69 -7.41 -19.25
C MET A 21 13.52 -7.54 -20.20
N GLY A 22 12.32 -7.15 -19.77
CA GLY A 22 11.13 -7.16 -20.61
C GLY A 22 11.27 -6.23 -21.81
N ALA A 23 11.80 -5.02 -21.59
CA ALA A 23 12.05 -4.05 -22.65
C ALA A 23 13.12 -4.52 -23.65
N LEU A 24 14.13 -5.25 -23.18
CA LEU A 24 15.16 -5.83 -24.06
C LEU A 24 14.61 -6.91 -24.98
N VAL A 25 13.67 -7.72 -24.48
CA VAL A 25 13.05 -8.81 -25.25
C VAL A 25 11.89 -8.30 -26.11
N ALA A 26 11.19 -7.26 -25.68
CA ALA A 26 10.03 -6.72 -26.37
C ALA A 26 10.40 -6.29 -27.81
N GLY A 27 9.67 -6.83 -28.80
CA GLY A 27 9.87 -6.52 -30.20
C GLY A 27 11.11 -7.13 -30.87
N ALA A 28 11.92 -7.90 -30.16
CA ALA A 28 13.00 -8.68 -30.75
C ALA A 28 12.40 -9.90 -31.47
N LYS A 29 12.40 -9.87 -32.80
CA LYS A 29 11.88 -10.97 -33.63
C LYS A 29 12.85 -12.15 -33.68
N TYR A 30 14.13 -11.90 -33.50
CA TYR A 30 15.20 -12.90 -33.61
C TYR A 30 16.15 -12.78 -32.37
N LYS A 31 16.75 -13.91 -32.01
CA LYS A 31 17.76 -14.02 -30.94
C LYS A 31 18.89 -12.99 -31.07
N GLY A 32 19.35 -12.71 -32.27
CA GLY A 32 20.43 -11.75 -32.54
C GLY A 32 20.11 -10.31 -32.15
N GLU A 33 18.86 -9.86 -32.28
CA GLU A 33 18.46 -8.50 -31.93
C GLU A 33 18.54 -8.26 -30.42
N PHE A 34 18.14 -9.25 -29.64
CA PHE A 34 18.28 -9.19 -28.16
C PHE A 34 19.76 -9.14 -27.75
N GLU A 35 20.57 -10.03 -28.33
CA GLU A 35 22.02 -10.06 -28.05
C GLU A 35 22.72 -8.75 -28.40
N GLU A 36 22.36 -8.13 -29.53
CA GLU A 36 22.89 -6.83 -29.92
C GLU A 36 22.49 -5.71 -28.97
N ARG A 37 21.23 -5.67 -28.54
CA ARG A 37 20.74 -4.69 -27.56
C ARG A 37 21.47 -4.86 -26.22
N LEU A 38 21.60 -6.09 -25.71
CA LEU A 38 22.30 -6.36 -24.46
C LEU A 38 23.79 -6.00 -24.57
N LYS A 39 24.46 -6.32 -25.68
CA LYS A 39 25.85 -5.91 -25.93
C LYS A 39 26.00 -4.39 -25.95
N SER A 40 25.05 -3.68 -26.57
CA SER A 40 25.04 -2.21 -26.59
C SER A 40 24.95 -1.64 -25.18
N VAL A 41 24.02 -2.13 -24.33
CA VAL A 41 23.90 -1.71 -22.95
C VAL A 41 25.17 -1.98 -22.16
N ILE A 42 25.76 -3.16 -22.31
CA ILE A 42 27.02 -3.51 -21.62
C ILE A 42 28.15 -2.60 -22.07
N SER A 43 28.27 -2.33 -23.38
CA SER A 43 29.28 -1.42 -23.91
C SER A 43 29.17 0.00 -23.35
N GLU A 44 27.95 0.50 -23.22
CA GLU A 44 27.68 1.81 -22.63
C GLU A 44 28.03 1.84 -21.14
N VAL A 45 27.63 0.81 -20.38
CA VAL A 45 27.93 0.69 -18.96
C VAL A 45 29.43 0.55 -18.69
N THR A 46 30.14 -0.25 -19.48
CA THR A 46 31.60 -0.41 -19.36
C THR A 46 32.34 0.85 -19.78
N GLY A 47 31.86 1.56 -20.83
CA GLY A 47 32.39 2.85 -21.25
C GLY A 47 32.25 3.98 -20.21
N ALA A 48 31.37 3.82 -19.24
CA ALA A 48 31.21 4.76 -18.14
C ALA A 48 32.27 4.61 -17.01
N GLU A 49 33.30 3.79 -17.22
CA GLU A 49 34.46 3.62 -16.31
C GLU A 49 34.06 3.34 -14.87
N GLY A 50 33.08 2.47 -14.66
CA GLY A 50 32.60 2.05 -13.35
C GLY A 50 31.77 3.09 -12.57
N ARG A 51 31.31 4.15 -13.22
CA ARG A 51 30.35 5.10 -12.65
C ARG A 51 28.94 4.52 -12.54
N ILE A 52 28.63 3.54 -13.40
CA ILE A 52 27.31 2.91 -13.47
C ILE A 52 27.36 1.59 -12.68
N ILE A 53 26.33 1.38 -11.87
CA ILE A 53 26.01 0.10 -11.24
C ILE A 53 24.69 -0.37 -11.85
N LEU A 54 24.70 -1.57 -12.43
CA LEU A 54 23.53 -2.13 -13.07
C LEU A 54 22.76 -3.01 -12.09
N PHE A 55 21.48 -2.72 -11.85
CA PHE A 55 20.58 -3.59 -11.11
C PHE A 55 19.80 -4.46 -12.10
N ILE A 56 19.81 -5.78 -11.88
CA ILE A 56 19.13 -6.75 -12.73
C ILE A 56 18.20 -7.55 -11.83
N ASP A 57 16.90 -7.29 -11.95
CA ASP A 57 15.91 -8.10 -11.28
C ASP A 57 15.71 -9.42 -12.01
N GLU A 58 15.32 -10.45 -11.26
CA GLU A 58 15.17 -11.81 -11.80
C GLU A 58 16.37 -12.24 -12.66
N ILE A 59 17.59 -12.00 -12.18
CA ILE A 59 18.83 -12.24 -12.94
C ILE A 59 18.95 -13.69 -13.46
N HIS A 60 18.24 -14.64 -12.85
CA HIS A 60 18.17 -16.03 -13.30
C HIS A 60 17.60 -16.16 -14.73
N THR A 61 16.81 -15.19 -15.18
CA THR A 61 16.29 -15.17 -16.56
C THR A 61 17.40 -15.07 -17.62
N LEU A 62 18.55 -14.51 -17.24
CA LEU A 62 19.73 -14.42 -18.11
C LEU A 62 20.50 -15.74 -18.23
N VAL A 63 20.30 -16.68 -17.30
CA VAL A 63 21.10 -17.91 -17.18
C VAL A 63 20.42 -19.12 -17.81
N GLY A 64 19.39 -18.91 -18.64
CA GLY A 64 18.74 -20.01 -19.36
C GLY A 64 17.46 -20.54 -18.76
N ALA A 65 16.70 -19.71 -18.05
CA ALA A 65 15.33 -20.02 -17.61
C ALA A 65 14.33 -20.19 -18.76
N GLY A 66 14.72 -19.96 -19.99
CA GLY A 66 13.94 -20.26 -21.19
C GLY A 66 14.22 -21.67 -21.69
N GLY A 67 13.51 -22.68 -21.15
CA GLY A 67 13.66 -24.08 -21.50
C GLY A 67 13.15 -24.47 -22.89
N GLY A 68 13.67 -23.88 -23.94
CA GLY A 68 13.43 -24.27 -25.34
C GLY A 68 14.72 -24.25 -26.15
N GLU A 69 14.78 -24.99 -27.26
CA GLU A 69 15.84 -24.88 -28.27
C GLU A 69 15.89 -23.41 -28.78
N GLY A 70 16.75 -22.60 -28.19
CA GLY A 70 16.85 -21.16 -28.46
C GLY A 70 16.90 -20.30 -27.19
N ALA A 71 17.00 -20.88 -26.00
CA ALA A 71 17.20 -20.15 -24.75
C ALA A 71 18.37 -19.17 -24.88
N MET A 72 18.07 -17.91 -24.60
CA MET A 72 19.06 -16.83 -24.70
C MET A 72 20.07 -16.98 -23.57
N ASP A 73 21.27 -17.45 -23.89
CA ASP A 73 22.37 -17.51 -22.95
C ASP A 73 23.05 -16.13 -22.87
N ALA A 74 22.28 -15.16 -22.36
CA ALA A 74 22.77 -13.81 -22.12
C ALA A 74 23.92 -13.80 -21.08
N ALA A 75 24.02 -14.85 -20.28
CA ALA A 75 25.11 -15.02 -19.35
C ALA A 75 26.48 -15.00 -20.03
N ASN A 76 26.60 -15.59 -21.20
CA ASN A 76 27.86 -15.59 -21.93
C ASN A 76 28.29 -14.20 -22.43
N ILE A 77 27.33 -13.28 -22.58
CA ILE A 77 27.63 -11.88 -22.94
C ILE A 77 28.11 -11.09 -21.72
N LEU A 78 27.56 -11.37 -20.53
CA LEU A 78 27.94 -10.71 -19.28
C LEU A 78 29.28 -11.21 -18.69
N LYS A 79 29.55 -12.50 -18.83
CA LYS A 79 30.73 -13.16 -18.21
C LYS A 79 32.07 -12.44 -18.49
N PRO A 80 32.39 -11.99 -19.71
CA PRO A 80 33.65 -11.30 -19.97
C PRO A 80 33.79 -9.97 -19.24
N ALA A 81 32.76 -9.14 -19.24
CA ALA A 81 32.76 -7.83 -18.60
C ALA A 81 32.81 -7.94 -17.06
N LEU A 82 32.08 -8.93 -16.51
CA LEU A 82 32.16 -9.26 -15.08
C LEU A 82 33.55 -9.78 -14.69
N ALA A 83 34.15 -10.62 -15.53
CA ALA A 83 35.47 -11.18 -15.26
C ALA A 83 36.58 -10.13 -15.21
N ARG A 84 36.47 -9.11 -16.05
CA ARG A 84 37.45 -8.00 -16.09
C ARG A 84 37.15 -6.92 -15.03
N GLY A 85 36.04 -7.03 -14.29
CA GLY A 85 35.61 -6.02 -13.33
C GLY A 85 35.13 -4.70 -13.96
N GLU A 86 34.88 -4.70 -15.26
CA GLU A 86 34.39 -3.56 -16.04
C GLU A 86 32.90 -3.33 -15.79
N LEU A 87 32.15 -4.40 -15.53
CA LEU A 87 30.72 -4.35 -15.22
C LEU A 87 30.51 -4.55 -13.71
N ARG A 88 29.87 -3.58 -13.08
CA ARG A 88 29.36 -3.68 -11.72
C ARG A 88 27.88 -3.95 -11.74
N ALA A 89 27.46 -5.10 -11.26
CA ALA A 89 26.06 -5.51 -11.29
C ALA A 89 25.59 -6.00 -9.92
N ILE A 90 24.32 -5.72 -9.62
CA ILE A 90 23.57 -6.26 -8.51
C ILE A 90 22.45 -7.09 -9.13
N GLY A 91 22.44 -8.40 -8.87
CA GLY A 91 21.37 -9.28 -9.34
C GLY A 91 20.47 -9.66 -8.19
N ALA A 92 19.15 -9.64 -8.40
CA ALA A 92 18.18 -10.17 -7.46
C ALA A 92 17.55 -11.46 -8.02
N THR A 93 17.33 -12.44 -7.16
CA THR A 93 16.66 -13.70 -7.51
C THR A 93 16.13 -14.40 -6.25
N THR A 94 15.28 -15.41 -6.43
CA THR A 94 14.86 -16.27 -5.32
C THR A 94 15.90 -17.37 -5.03
N LEU A 95 15.86 -17.94 -3.81
CA LEU A 95 16.75 -19.03 -3.43
C LEU A 95 16.60 -20.25 -4.34
N ASN A 96 15.37 -20.61 -4.67
CA ASN A 96 15.09 -21.76 -5.53
C ASN A 96 15.68 -21.59 -6.94
N GLU A 97 15.57 -20.40 -7.49
CA GLU A 97 16.07 -20.06 -8.82
C GLU A 97 17.60 -19.91 -8.81
N TYR A 98 18.15 -19.36 -7.72
CA TYR A 98 19.61 -19.34 -7.52
C TYR A 98 20.19 -20.76 -7.57
N GLN A 99 19.63 -21.69 -6.78
CA GLN A 99 20.08 -23.09 -6.77
C GLN A 99 19.88 -23.79 -8.12
N LYS A 100 18.78 -23.51 -8.77
CA LYS A 100 18.43 -24.15 -10.05
C LYS A 100 19.30 -23.67 -11.22
N TYR A 101 19.63 -22.39 -11.25
CA TYR A 101 20.29 -21.77 -12.42
C TYR A 101 21.70 -21.25 -12.13
N PHE A 102 21.94 -20.54 -11.03
CA PHE A 102 23.22 -19.92 -10.73
C PHE A 102 24.27 -20.88 -10.20
N GLU A 103 23.94 -21.72 -9.24
CA GLU A 103 24.90 -22.70 -8.67
C GLU A 103 25.42 -23.66 -9.72
N LYS A 104 24.67 -23.93 -10.77
CA LYS A 104 25.08 -24.79 -11.88
C LYS A 104 26.10 -24.12 -12.79
N ASP A 105 26.08 -22.80 -12.91
CA ASP A 105 27.05 -22.05 -13.70
C ASP A 105 28.21 -21.54 -12.81
N LYS A 106 29.19 -22.40 -12.63
CA LYS A 106 30.40 -22.09 -11.83
C LYS A 106 31.15 -20.83 -12.29
N ALA A 107 30.94 -20.39 -13.51
CA ALA A 107 31.58 -19.18 -14.02
C ALA A 107 30.88 -17.93 -13.52
N LEU A 108 29.55 -17.94 -13.37
CA LEU A 108 28.80 -16.84 -12.77
C LEU A 108 28.91 -16.83 -11.24
N GLU A 109 28.78 -18.00 -10.60
CA GLU A 109 28.88 -18.14 -9.14
C GLU A 109 30.16 -17.48 -8.58
N ARG A 110 31.30 -17.64 -9.26
CA ARG A 110 32.56 -17.03 -8.85
C ARG A 110 32.67 -15.52 -9.06
N ARG A 111 31.71 -14.92 -9.79
CA ARG A 111 31.73 -13.49 -10.12
C ARG A 111 30.70 -12.68 -9.35
N PHE A 112 29.78 -13.34 -8.69
CA PHE A 112 28.79 -12.72 -7.82
C PHE A 112 29.00 -13.19 -6.38
N GLN A 113 29.07 -12.24 -5.47
CA GLN A 113 29.01 -12.53 -4.05
C GLN A 113 27.54 -12.60 -3.64
N THR A 114 27.14 -13.70 -3.02
CA THR A 114 25.78 -13.85 -2.49
C THR A 114 25.59 -13.01 -1.25
N VAL A 115 24.46 -12.30 -1.19
CA VAL A 115 23.97 -11.57 -0.03
C VAL A 115 22.59 -12.10 0.28
N MET A 116 22.46 -12.81 1.39
CA MET A 116 21.17 -13.29 1.86
C MET A 116 20.34 -12.11 2.40
N VAL A 117 19.08 -12.07 2.01
CA VAL A 117 18.10 -11.13 2.53
C VAL A 117 17.05 -11.96 3.24
N ASP A 118 17.21 -12.07 4.54
CA ASP A 118 16.31 -12.82 5.40
C ASP A 118 15.04 -12.03 5.72
N GLU A 119 14.00 -12.74 6.09
CA GLU A 119 12.77 -12.15 6.59
C GLU A 119 13.07 -11.36 7.89
N PRO A 120 12.59 -10.10 8.02
CA PRO A 120 12.80 -9.34 9.24
C PRO A 120 12.03 -9.96 10.42
N ASP A 121 12.56 -9.80 11.62
CA ASP A 121 11.84 -10.14 12.84
C ASP A 121 10.62 -9.24 13.07
N GLU A 122 9.72 -9.64 13.98
CA GLU A 122 8.49 -8.92 14.31
C GLU A 122 8.75 -7.43 14.61
N MET A 123 9.74 -7.12 15.44
CA MET A 123 10.05 -5.75 15.85
C MET A 123 10.58 -4.90 14.69
N SER A 124 11.42 -5.48 13.86
CA SER A 124 11.94 -4.83 12.65
C SER A 124 10.82 -4.61 11.63
N ALA A 125 9.93 -5.58 11.44
CA ALA A 125 8.78 -5.47 10.56
C ALA A 125 7.82 -4.35 11.01
N ILE A 126 7.49 -4.26 12.31
CA ILE A 126 6.69 -3.15 12.87
C ILE A 126 7.37 -1.81 12.60
N SER A 127 8.69 -1.72 12.79
CA SER A 127 9.44 -0.49 12.52
C SER A 127 9.40 -0.09 11.05
N ILE A 128 9.43 -1.06 10.13
CA ILE A 128 9.28 -0.84 8.69
C ILE A 128 7.88 -0.29 8.39
N LEU A 129 6.82 -0.91 8.92
CA LEU A 129 5.44 -0.45 8.70
C LEU A 129 5.24 0.97 9.25
N ARG A 130 5.76 1.28 10.44
CA ARG A 130 5.73 2.65 11.01
C ARG A 130 6.43 3.66 10.09
N GLY A 131 7.54 3.27 9.47
CA GLY A 131 8.27 4.11 8.50
C GLY A 131 7.52 4.32 7.18
N LEU A 132 6.65 3.39 6.81
CA LEU A 132 5.82 3.48 5.60
C LEU A 132 4.45 4.11 5.85
N LYS A 133 3.96 4.08 7.08
CA LYS A 133 2.63 4.50 7.50
C LYS A 133 2.21 5.84 6.89
N GLU A 134 3.02 6.90 7.04
CA GLU A 134 2.68 8.23 6.53
C GLU A 134 2.43 8.25 5.01
N ARG A 135 3.16 7.44 4.25
CA ARG A 135 2.98 7.33 2.79
C ARG A 135 1.65 6.68 2.43
N TYR A 136 1.26 5.61 3.13
CA TYR A 136 -0.02 4.92 2.91
C TYR A 136 -1.19 5.78 3.38
N GLU A 137 -1.08 6.45 4.53
CA GLU A 137 -2.07 7.41 5.01
C GLU A 137 -2.36 8.49 3.98
N ASN A 138 -1.32 9.02 3.33
CA ASN A 138 -1.46 10.05 2.31
C ASN A 138 -2.01 9.51 0.99
N HIS A 139 -1.61 8.30 0.59
CA HIS A 139 -2.11 7.67 -0.64
C HIS A 139 -3.60 7.36 -0.54
N HIS A 140 -4.02 6.72 0.54
CA HIS A 140 -5.42 6.34 0.76
C HIS A 140 -6.26 7.44 1.39
N ARG A 141 -5.63 8.51 1.90
CA ARG A 141 -6.29 9.62 2.59
C ARG A 141 -7.05 9.14 3.84
N VAL A 142 -6.51 8.21 4.56
CA VAL A 142 -7.01 7.67 5.82
C VAL A 142 -5.93 7.75 6.88
N ARG A 143 -6.30 7.65 8.16
CA ARG A 143 -5.34 7.50 9.25
C ARG A 143 -5.18 6.02 9.56
N ILE A 144 -3.96 5.60 9.92
CA ILE A 144 -3.67 4.23 10.33
C ILE A 144 -3.22 4.30 11.80
N GLN A 145 -3.90 3.58 12.69
CA GLN A 145 -3.48 3.51 14.09
C GLN A 145 -2.19 2.70 14.23
N ASP A 146 -1.42 2.96 15.30
CA ASP A 146 -0.18 2.20 15.54
C ASP A 146 -0.48 0.73 15.83
N ASP A 147 -1.59 0.49 16.57
CA ASP A 147 -2.07 -0.85 16.88
C ASP A 147 -2.44 -1.63 15.59
N ALA A 148 -2.94 -0.96 14.55
CA ALA A 148 -3.18 -1.58 13.25
C ALA A 148 -1.86 -2.05 12.58
N CYS A 149 -0.77 -1.28 12.70
CA CYS A 149 0.54 -1.70 12.19
C CYS A 149 1.07 -2.93 12.96
N ILE A 150 0.91 -2.94 14.28
CA ILE A 150 1.29 -4.07 15.14
C ILE A 150 0.45 -5.30 14.79
N ALA A 151 -0.87 -5.14 14.67
CA ALA A 151 -1.79 -6.20 14.29
C ALA A 151 -1.46 -6.78 12.90
N ALA A 152 -1.16 -5.93 11.92
CA ALA A 152 -0.79 -6.37 10.57
C ALA A 152 0.42 -7.31 10.58
N VAL A 153 1.45 -7.01 11.38
CA VAL A 153 2.62 -7.89 11.52
C VAL A 153 2.24 -9.19 12.25
N LYS A 154 1.65 -9.09 13.43
CA LYS A 154 1.34 -10.27 14.27
C LYS A 154 0.35 -11.22 13.61
N LEU A 155 -0.74 -10.69 13.05
CA LEU A 155 -1.76 -11.52 12.42
C LEU A 155 -1.24 -12.13 11.10
N SER A 156 -0.46 -11.38 10.32
CA SER A 156 0.15 -11.95 9.11
C SER A 156 1.16 -13.04 9.41
N GLU A 157 2.00 -12.86 10.43
CA GLU A 157 2.98 -13.87 10.83
C GLU A 157 2.28 -15.16 11.28
N ARG A 158 1.18 -15.03 12.03
CA ARG A 158 0.47 -16.16 12.62
C ARG A 158 -0.44 -16.90 11.64
N TYR A 159 -1.11 -16.19 10.75
CA TYR A 159 -2.19 -16.75 9.91
C TYR A 159 -1.88 -16.82 8.43
N ILE A 160 -0.84 -16.13 7.94
CA ILE A 160 -0.45 -16.11 6.53
C ILE A 160 0.93 -16.75 6.39
N SER A 161 0.96 -18.01 5.96
CA SER A 161 2.19 -18.82 5.87
C SER A 161 2.83 -18.86 4.47
N ASP A 162 2.09 -18.46 3.45
CA ASP A 162 2.51 -18.51 2.03
C ASP A 162 3.23 -17.25 1.54
N ARG A 163 3.37 -16.24 2.40
CA ARG A 163 4.04 -14.96 2.12
C ARG A 163 4.99 -14.59 3.26
N PHE A 164 5.93 -13.69 2.98
CA PHE A 164 6.99 -13.28 3.89
C PHE A 164 6.79 -11.86 4.43
N LEU A 165 7.31 -11.58 5.64
CA LEU A 165 7.44 -10.24 6.15
C LEU A 165 8.57 -9.49 5.40
N PRO A 166 8.48 -8.17 5.21
CA PRO A 166 7.38 -7.30 5.66
C PRO A 166 6.19 -7.25 4.70
N ASP A 167 6.30 -7.81 3.50
CA ASP A 167 5.35 -7.61 2.39
C ASP A 167 3.93 -8.02 2.77
N LYS A 168 3.72 -9.20 3.38
CA LYS A 168 2.38 -9.65 3.80
C LYS A 168 1.69 -8.68 4.79
N ALA A 169 2.45 -8.04 5.67
CA ALA A 169 1.92 -7.06 6.61
C ALA A 169 1.65 -5.70 5.93
N ILE A 170 2.48 -5.32 4.96
CA ILE A 170 2.27 -4.13 4.14
C ILE A 170 1.00 -4.29 3.30
N ASP A 171 0.80 -5.44 2.66
CA ASP A 171 -0.38 -5.74 1.86
C ASP A 171 -1.67 -5.66 2.70
N LEU A 172 -1.65 -6.18 3.94
CA LEU A 172 -2.80 -6.06 4.86
C LEU A 172 -3.11 -4.60 5.21
N MET A 173 -2.09 -3.82 5.49
CA MET A 173 -2.25 -2.41 5.80
C MET A 173 -2.80 -1.63 4.58
N ASP A 174 -2.30 -1.93 3.39
CA ASP A 174 -2.75 -1.32 2.14
C ASP A 174 -4.21 -1.65 1.85
N GLU A 175 -4.59 -2.93 1.93
CA GLU A 175 -5.97 -3.37 1.68
C GLU A 175 -6.96 -2.82 2.71
N ALA A 176 -6.60 -2.81 3.99
CA ALA A 176 -7.44 -2.23 5.03
C ALA A 176 -7.64 -0.71 4.81
N ALA A 177 -6.59 0.00 4.43
CA ALA A 177 -6.66 1.41 4.11
C ALA A 177 -7.48 1.69 2.84
N ALA A 178 -7.34 0.85 1.81
CA ALA A 178 -8.14 0.93 0.59
C ALA A 178 -9.63 0.67 0.87
N LYS A 179 -9.94 -0.35 1.68
CA LYS A 179 -11.31 -0.67 2.10
C LYS A 179 -11.94 0.51 2.83
N LEU A 180 -11.26 1.06 3.85
CA LEU A 180 -11.76 2.20 4.61
C LEU A 180 -12.00 3.42 3.72
N ARG A 181 -11.13 3.68 2.74
CA ARG A 181 -11.34 4.73 1.75
C ARG A 181 -12.61 4.50 0.94
N MET A 182 -12.85 3.26 0.47
CA MET A 182 -14.08 2.92 -0.27
C MET A 182 -15.32 3.13 0.59
N GLU A 183 -15.31 2.69 1.84
CA GLU A 183 -16.42 2.87 2.79
C GLU A 183 -16.71 4.35 3.03
N ARG A 184 -15.69 5.16 3.22
CA ARG A 184 -15.82 6.61 3.39
C ARG A 184 -16.41 7.32 2.16
N ASP A 185 -16.02 6.88 0.96
CA ASP A 185 -16.47 7.48 -0.29
C ASP A 185 -17.88 6.98 -0.70
N SER A 186 -18.32 5.86 -0.12
CA SER A 186 -19.65 5.27 -0.31
C SER A 186 -20.69 5.89 0.62
N LEU A 187 -21.95 5.64 0.32
CA LEU A 187 -23.06 5.95 1.23
C LEU A 187 -23.00 4.98 2.43
N PRO A 188 -23.23 5.44 3.66
CA PRO A 188 -23.40 4.55 4.80
C PRO A 188 -24.51 3.52 4.54
N GLU A 189 -24.32 2.30 5.02
CA GLU A 189 -25.24 1.18 4.78
C GLU A 189 -26.69 1.51 5.21
N GLU A 190 -26.84 2.11 6.40
CA GLU A 190 -28.15 2.54 6.90
C GLU A 190 -28.84 3.57 6.01
N LEU A 191 -28.05 4.51 5.44
CA LEU A 191 -28.59 5.53 4.53
C LEU A 191 -28.98 4.91 3.17
N ASP A 192 -28.21 3.95 2.69
CA ASP A 192 -28.51 3.21 1.47
C ASP A 192 -29.79 2.36 1.64
N GLU A 193 -29.92 1.62 2.76
CA GLU A 193 -31.13 0.85 3.05
C GLU A 193 -32.39 1.72 3.14
N LYS A 194 -32.32 2.84 3.90
CA LYS A 194 -33.44 3.79 4.00
C LYS A 194 -33.80 4.40 2.63
N THR A 195 -32.78 4.71 1.83
CA THR A 195 -33.03 5.27 0.48
C THR A 195 -33.66 4.24 -0.45
N ARG A 196 -33.23 2.98 -0.39
CA ARG A 196 -33.87 1.89 -1.15
C ARG A 196 -35.32 1.65 -0.70
N ARG A 197 -35.54 1.67 0.62
CA ARG A 197 -36.87 1.51 1.19
C ARG A 197 -37.82 2.65 0.74
N LEU A 198 -37.32 3.89 0.75
CA LEU A 198 -38.03 5.04 0.25
C LEU A 198 -38.45 4.85 -1.21
N ALA A 199 -37.52 4.44 -2.07
CA ALA A 199 -37.81 4.19 -3.49
C ALA A 199 -38.86 3.07 -3.68
N GLN A 200 -38.82 2.02 -2.85
CA GLN A 200 -39.87 0.97 -2.88
C GLN A 200 -41.24 1.52 -2.54
N LEU A 201 -41.36 2.30 -1.46
CA LEU A 201 -42.65 2.92 -1.08
C LEU A 201 -43.15 3.90 -2.13
N GLU A 202 -42.28 4.64 -2.79
CA GLU A 202 -42.68 5.53 -3.90
C GLU A 202 -43.23 4.75 -5.11
N ILE A 203 -42.62 3.62 -5.45
CA ILE A 203 -43.11 2.72 -6.51
C ILE A 203 -44.50 2.15 -6.12
N GLU A 204 -44.63 1.69 -4.86
CA GLU A 204 -45.88 1.15 -4.34
C GLU A 204 -47.00 2.22 -4.36
N ARG A 205 -46.68 3.46 -3.97
CA ARG A 205 -47.60 4.60 -4.05
C ARG A 205 -48.10 4.82 -5.46
N GLU A 206 -47.26 4.79 -6.47
CA GLU A 206 -47.64 4.95 -7.87
C GLU A 206 -48.50 3.78 -8.37
N ALA A 207 -48.31 2.57 -7.85
CA ALA A 207 -49.19 1.43 -8.16
C ALA A 207 -50.59 1.58 -7.54
N ILE A 208 -50.65 1.95 -6.24
CA ILE A 208 -51.94 2.11 -5.51
C ILE A 208 -52.74 3.31 -6.03
N LYS A 209 -52.09 4.35 -6.48
CA LYS A 209 -52.80 5.45 -7.18
C LYS A 209 -53.69 4.98 -8.34
N ARG A 210 -53.30 3.90 -9.02
CA ARG A 210 -54.06 3.34 -10.14
C ARG A 210 -55.24 2.48 -9.67
N GLU A 211 -55.20 2.01 -8.42
CA GLU A 211 -56.25 1.19 -7.81
C GLU A 211 -57.33 2.00 -7.07
N ASN A 212 -57.13 3.32 -6.88
CA ASN A 212 -58.01 4.25 -6.17
C ASN A 212 -58.32 3.88 -4.71
N ASP A 213 -57.35 3.27 -3.99
CA ASP A 213 -57.46 2.97 -2.55
C ASP A 213 -56.95 4.18 -1.74
N GLU A 214 -57.89 5.10 -1.38
CA GLU A 214 -57.55 6.35 -0.71
C GLU A 214 -56.96 6.15 0.71
N GLU A 215 -57.39 5.13 1.46
CA GLU A 215 -56.89 4.87 2.81
C GLU A 215 -55.46 4.41 2.79
N LYS A 216 -55.12 3.45 1.93
CA LYS A 216 -53.75 3.00 1.77
C LYS A 216 -52.84 4.09 1.22
N LEU A 217 -53.34 4.92 0.34
CA LEU A 217 -52.62 6.03 -0.25
C LEU A 217 -52.25 7.10 0.81
N ALA A 218 -53.17 7.37 1.74
CA ALA A 218 -52.93 8.28 2.86
C ALA A 218 -51.87 7.75 3.81
N GLN A 219 -51.92 6.44 4.15
CA GLN A 219 -50.90 5.81 5.01
C GLN A 219 -49.53 5.80 4.35
N LEU A 220 -49.45 5.40 3.08
CA LEU A 220 -48.21 5.40 2.32
C LEU A 220 -47.56 6.79 2.21
N ASN A 221 -48.36 7.83 1.97
CA ASN A 221 -47.88 9.20 1.91
C ASN A 221 -47.29 9.65 3.25
N LYS A 222 -47.88 9.20 4.38
CA LYS A 222 -47.36 9.48 5.71
C LYS A 222 -46.01 8.77 5.93
N ASP A 223 -45.93 7.47 5.63
CA ASP A 223 -44.75 6.67 5.80
C ASP A 223 -43.59 7.19 4.89
N ILE A 224 -43.89 7.60 3.67
CA ILE A 224 -42.96 8.23 2.74
C ILE A 224 -42.44 9.56 3.31
N ALA A 225 -43.32 10.41 3.87
CA ALA A 225 -42.93 11.70 4.39
C ALA A 225 -42.00 11.55 5.64
N GLU A 226 -42.36 10.62 6.54
CA GLU A 226 -41.52 10.30 7.71
C GLU A 226 -40.14 9.79 7.28
N LEU A 227 -40.12 8.84 6.37
CA LEU A 227 -38.85 8.26 5.88
C LEU A 227 -38.02 9.27 5.05
N GLN A 228 -38.63 10.14 4.28
CA GLN A 228 -37.95 11.23 3.58
C GLN A 228 -37.31 12.21 4.53
N GLN A 229 -37.96 12.55 5.64
CA GLN A 229 -37.37 13.40 6.67
C GLN A 229 -36.16 12.73 7.30
N GLU A 230 -36.25 11.46 7.71
CA GLU A 230 -35.16 10.71 8.25
C GLU A 230 -33.97 10.65 7.26
N VAL A 231 -34.20 10.28 6.01
CA VAL A 231 -33.16 10.22 4.98
C VAL A 231 -32.47 11.57 4.80
N SER A 232 -33.26 12.67 4.81
CA SER A 232 -32.76 14.03 4.67
C SER A 232 -31.86 14.43 5.86
N GLU A 233 -32.25 14.10 7.09
CA GLU A 233 -31.47 14.36 8.29
C GLU A 233 -30.17 13.57 8.30
N TYR A 234 -30.22 12.25 8.04
CA TYR A 234 -29.04 11.38 7.94
C TYR A 234 -28.08 11.84 6.83
N LYS A 235 -28.63 12.17 5.66
CA LYS A 235 -27.84 12.65 4.53
C LYS A 235 -27.12 13.97 4.84
N SER A 236 -27.82 14.89 5.53
CA SER A 236 -27.23 16.17 5.92
C SER A 236 -26.13 16.00 6.97
N LYS A 237 -26.30 15.08 7.94
CA LYS A 237 -25.29 14.75 8.93
C LYS A 237 -24.05 14.12 8.25
N TRP A 238 -24.26 13.11 7.42
CA TRP A 238 -23.21 12.46 6.66
C TRP A 238 -22.43 13.43 5.76
N GLN A 239 -23.10 14.32 5.06
CA GLN A 239 -22.45 15.32 4.22
C GLN A 239 -21.56 16.26 5.03
N ARG A 240 -22.02 16.70 6.20
CA ARG A 240 -21.21 17.53 7.12
C ARG A 240 -19.96 16.81 7.59
N GLU A 241 -20.10 15.57 8.05
CA GLU A 241 -18.95 14.77 8.46
C GLU A 241 -17.95 14.60 7.30
N LYS A 242 -18.46 14.23 6.12
CA LYS A 242 -17.63 14.06 4.91
C LYS A 242 -16.89 15.35 4.50
N GLU A 243 -17.54 16.50 4.60
CA GLU A 243 -16.90 17.79 4.30
C GLU A 243 -15.77 18.11 5.29
N LEU A 244 -15.98 17.87 6.59
CA LEU A 244 -14.94 18.09 7.61
C LEU A 244 -13.75 17.14 7.40
N VAL A 245 -14.00 15.85 7.15
CA VAL A 245 -12.97 14.86 6.84
C VAL A 245 -12.18 15.26 5.60
N ASN A 246 -12.85 15.68 4.54
CA ASN A 246 -12.19 16.12 3.32
C ASN A 246 -11.30 17.36 3.55
N LYS A 247 -11.72 18.30 4.38
CA LYS A 247 -10.89 19.46 4.74
C LYS A 247 -9.63 19.04 5.51
N ILE A 248 -9.75 18.14 6.47
CA ILE A 248 -8.61 17.59 7.19
C ILE A 248 -7.62 16.96 6.21
N GLN A 249 -8.10 16.19 5.25
CA GLN A 249 -7.26 15.53 4.25
C GLN A 249 -6.58 16.53 3.29
N GLN A 250 -7.29 17.56 2.86
CA GLN A 250 -6.71 18.62 2.04
C GLN A 250 -5.58 19.35 2.79
N ASN A 251 -5.79 19.66 4.06
CA ASN A 251 -4.77 20.31 4.87
C ASN A 251 -3.55 19.40 5.11
N LYS A 252 -3.75 18.09 5.33
CA LYS A 252 -2.65 17.11 5.41
C LYS A 252 -1.84 17.06 4.11
N GLN A 253 -2.51 17.05 2.96
CA GLN A 253 -1.84 17.05 1.65
C GLN A 253 -1.02 18.34 1.44
N GLN A 254 -1.54 19.49 1.89
CA GLN A 254 -0.81 20.75 1.83
C GLN A 254 0.42 20.73 2.74
N ILE A 255 0.31 20.15 3.93
CA ILE A 255 1.44 19.97 4.87
C ILE A 255 2.56 19.16 4.21
N GLU A 256 2.24 18.06 3.51
CA GLU A 256 3.24 17.26 2.80
C GLU A 256 3.93 18.04 1.68
N ASN A 257 3.14 18.72 0.86
CA ASN A 257 3.69 19.55 -0.20
C ASN A 257 4.64 20.62 0.36
N LEU A 258 4.25 21.25 1.48
CA LEU A 258 5.08 22.24 2.15
C LEU A 258 6.34 21.63 2.82
N LYS A 259 6.26 20.43 3.39
CA LYS A 259 7.44 19.71 3.88
C LYS A 259 8.44 19.45 2.75
N PHE A 260 7.95 18.98 1.61
CA PHE A 260 8.79 18.73 0.43
C PHE A 260 9.42 20.04 -0.11
N GLU A 261 8.64 21.13 -0.12
CA GLU A 261 9.14 22.44 -0.52
C GLU A 261 10.19 22.97 0.46
N ALA A 262 10.01 22.75 1.76
CA ALA A 262 10.99 23.12 2.78
C ALA A 262 12.30 22.34 2.64
N GLU A 263 12.23 21.03 2.39
CA GLU A 263 13.43 20.21 2.12
C GLU A 263 14.18 20.67 0.87
N ARG A 264 13.44 21.05 -0.17
CA ARG A 264 14.05 21.60 -1.38
C ARG A 264 14.72 22.94 -1.13
N ALA A 265 14.04 23.84 -0.43
CA ALA A 265 14.59 25.15 -0.06
C ALA A 265 15.83 25.01 0.86
N GLU A 266 15.84 24.01 1.74
CA GLU A 266 17.00 23.71 2.61
C GLU A 266 18.22 23.25 1.79
N ARG A 267 18.02 22.42 0.77
CA ARG A 267 19.09 22.02 -0.17
C ARG A 267 19.62 23.20 -1.01
N GLU A 268 18.75 24.14 -1.36
CA GLU A 268 19.10 25.36 -2.09
C GLU A 268 19.72 26.45 -1.18
N GLY A 269 19.83 26.18 0.15
CA GLY A 269 20.40 27.13 1.13
C GLY A 269 19.48 28.29 1.49
N ASN A 270 18.21 28.25 1.11
CA ASN A 270 17.23 29.30 1.38
C ASN A 270 16.56 29.13 2.75
N TYR A 271 17.32 29.37 3.82
CA TYR A 271 16.84 29.20 5.20
C TYR A 271 15.70 30.14 5.59
N GLY A 272 15.58 31.29 4.95
CA GLY A 272 14.46 32.21 5.18
C GLY A 272 13.13 31.61 4.77
N LYS A 273 13.08 30.95 3.59
CA LYS A 273 11.90 30.25 3.10
C LYS A 273 11.59 29.02 3.97
N VAL A 274 12.60 28.31 4.42
CA VAL A 274 12.44 27.17 5.34
C VAL A 274 11.78 27.61 6.65
N ALA A 275 12.23 28.73 7.23
CA ALA A 275 11.65 29.25 8.47
C ALA A 275 10.19 29.70 8.27
N GLU A 276 9.87 30.41 7.18
CA GLU A 276 8.49 30.79 6.83
C GLU A 276 7.57 29.56 6.73
N ILE A 277 8.01 28.53 6.05
CA ILE A 277 7.22 27.30 5.88
C ILE A 277 7.05 26.59 7.22
N ARG A 278 8.15 26.30 7.94
CA ARG A 278 8.12 25.49 9.17
C ARG A 278 7.38 26.17 10.32
N TYR A 279 7.64 27.46 10.56
CA TYR A 279 7.10 28.20 11.70
C TYR A 279 5.82 28.98 11.40
N GLY A 280 5.56 29.29 10.12
CA GLY A 280 4.36 29.99 9.69
C GLY A 280 3.30 29.03 9.14
N LYS A 281 3.50 28.55 7.92
CA LYS A 281 2.48 27.84 7.15
C LYS A 281 2.11 26.47 7.75
N LEU A 282 3.12 25.67 8.14
CA LEU A 282 2.87 24.35 8.73
C LEU A 282 2.14 24.47 10.07
N LYS A 283 2.52 25.43 10.91
CA LYS A 283 1.85 25.64 12.19
C LYS A 283 0.38 26.03 12.00
N ALA A 284 0.10 26.96 11.09
CA ALA A 284 -1.28 27.39 10.81
C ALA A 284 -2.16 26.23 10.33
N LEU A 285 -1.65 25.36 9.46
CA LEU A 285 -2.37 24.18 8.99
C LEU A 285 -2.59 23.13 10.09
N HIS A 286 -1.63 22.94 10.99
CA HIS A 286 -1.81 22.06 12.14
C HIS A 286 -2.87 22.59 13.12
N ASP A 287 -2.88 23.89 13.38
CA ASP A 287 -3.88 24.52 14.24
C ASP A 287 -5.29 24.43 13.61
N GLU A 288 -5.38 24.61 12.29
CA GLU A 288 -6.64 24.43 11.55
C GLU A 288 -7.15 22.99 11.60
N ILE A 289 -6.27 22.00 11.39
CA ILE A 289 -6.62 20.57 11.53
C ILE A 289 -7.17 20.30 12.92
N ALA A 290 -6.50 20.76 13.98
CA ALA A 290 -6.96 20.54 15.35
C ALA A 290 -8.34 21.17 15.61
N GLN A 291 -8.61 22.33 15.04
CA GLN A 291 -9.92 22.98 15.14
C GLN A 291 -11.01 22.18 14.40
N ILE A 292 -10.73 21.71 13.18
CA ILE A 292 -11.68 20.92 12.41
C ILE A 292 -11.94 19.57 13.07
N GLN A 293 -10.94 18.93 13.67
CA GLN A 293 -11.09 17.71 14.46
C GLN A 293 -12.01 17.91 15.66
N GLY A 294 -11.89 19.04 16.36
CA GLY A 294 -12.80 19.41 17.44
C GLY A 294 -14.25 19.57 16.96
N GLN A 295 -14.45 20.18 15.81
CA GLN A 295 -15.78 20.31 15.17
C GLN A 295 -16.35 18.96 14.78
N LEU A 296 -15.54 18.10 14.17
CA LEU A 296 -15.94 16.76 13.76
C LEU A 296 -16.38 15.92 14.96
N HIS A 297 -15.61 15.92 16.03
CA HIS A 297 -15.95 15.21 17.26
C HIS A 297 -17.29 15.71 17.86
N SER A 298 -17.59 17.01 17.77
CA SER A 298 -18.86 17.56 18.23
C SER A 298 -20.06 17.17 17.35
N VAL A 299 -19.85 16.92 16.04
CA VAL A 299 -20.88 16.51 15.09
C VAL A 299 -21.16 15.01 15.18
N GLN A 300 -20.13 14.19 15.38
CA GLN A 300 -20.23 12.72 15.42
C GLN A 300 -21.04 12.20 16.63
N GLY A 301 -20.93 12.85 17.79
CA GLY A 301 -21.65 12.41 18.99
C GLY A 301 -21.36 10.95 19.37
N ALA A 302 -22.42 10.16 19.62
CA ALA A 302 -22.29 8.74 19.99
C ALA A 302 -22.15 7.78 18.78
N GLU A 303 -22.56 8.21 17.61
CA GLU A 303 -22.53 7.40 16.36
C GLU A 303 -21.70 8.09 15.29
N THR A 304 -20.61 7.48 14.92
CA THR A 304 -19.71 7.94 13.86
C THR A 304 -20.18 7.34 12.53
N MET A 305 -20.61 8.18 11.59
CA MET A 305 -21.04 7.72 10.26
C MET A 305 -19.87 7.55 9.30
N VAL A 306 -18.78 8.29 9.50
CA VAL A 306 -17.60 8.25 8.66
C VAL A 306 -16.40 7.82 9.50
N LYS A 307 -15.95 6.59 9.31
CA LYS A 307 -14.74 6.07 9.96
C LYS A 307 -13.51 6.68 9.28
N GLU A 308 -12.57 7.18 10.07
CA GLU A 308 -11.37 7.87 9.57
C GLU A 308 -10.08 7.09 9.75
N GLU A 309 -10.07 6.13 10.64
CA GLU A 309 -8.87 5.45 11.11
C GLU A 309 -8.98 3.94 10.86
N VAL A 310 -7.90 3.38 10.30
CA VAL A 310 -7.71 1.92 10.23
C VAL A 310 -7.30 1.44 11.62
N THR A 311 -8.05 0.50 12.15
CA THR A 311 -7.86 -0.11 13.46
C THR A 311 -7.34 -1.55 13.35
N GLU A 312 -7.02 -2.15 14.49
CA GLU A 312 -6.68 -3.57 14.60
C GLU A 312 -7.81 -4.47 14.05
N ASP A 313 -9.08 -4.11 14.30
CA ASP A 313 -10.24 -4.86 13.83
C ASP A 313 -10.33 -4.89 12.30
N ASP A 314 -10.01 -3.79 11.63
CA ASP A 314 -10.00 -3.72 10.16
C ASP A 314 -8.94 -4.65 9.57
N ILE A 315 -7.77 -4.71 10.19
CA ILE A 315 -6.72 -5.64 9.80
C ILE A 315 -7.18 -7.09 10.01
N ALA A 316 -7.77 -7.40 11.18
CA ALA A 316 -8.27 -8.74 11.47
C ALA A 316 -9.37 -9.17 10.49
N GLU A 317 -10.21 -8.24 10.04
CA GLU A 317 -11.23 -8.52 9.03
C GLU A 317 -10.62 -8.86 7.67
N VAL A 318 -9.57 -8.13 7.23
CA VAL A 318 -8.85 -8.45 5.99
C VAL A 318 -8.20 -9.83 6.09
N VAL A 319 -7.52 -10.13 7.20
CA VAL A 319 -6.92 -11.46 7.44
C VAL A 319 -7.98 -12.56 7.43
N SER A 320 -9.15 -12.31 8.05
CA SER A 320 -10.27 -13.25 8.04
C SER A 320 -10.76 -13.54 6.62
N ARG A 321 -10.81 -12.53 5.77
CA ARG A 321 -11.21 -12.68 4.36
C ARG A 321 -10.19 -13.50 3.57
N TRP A 322 -8.90 -13.30 3.81
CA TRP A 322 -7.85 -14.03 3.10
C TRP A 322 -7.72 -15.48 3.54
N THR A 323 -7.87 -15.72 4.84
CA THR A 323 -7.63 -17.03 5.44
C THR A 323 -8.90 -17.88 5.65
N GLY A 324 -10.06 -17.23 5.67
CA GLY A 324 -11.33 -17.87 6.05
C GLY A 324 -11.49 -18.11 7.56
N ILE A 325 -10.55 -17.62 8.39
CA ILE A 325 -10.61 -17.79 9.85
C ILE A 325 -11.45 -16.66 10.46
N PRO A 326 -12.47 -16.95 11.31
CA PRO A 326 -13.31 -15.91 11.91
C PRO A 326 -12.52 -14.90 12.77
N VAL A 327 -12.86 -13.62 12.66
CA VAL A 327 -12.22 -12.52 13.42
C VAL A 327 -12.25 -12.78 14.94
N SER A 328 -13.37 -13.29 15.45
CA SER A 328 -13.53 -13.61 16.87
C SER A 328 -12.46 -14.58 17.42
N ARG A 329 -11.95 -15.49 16.57
CA ARG A 329 -10.86 -16.38 16.93
C ARG A 329 -9.49 -15.72 16.90
N MET A 330 -9.33 -14.69 16.08
CA MET A 330 -8.06 -13.97 15.96
C MET A 330 -7.84 -12.99 17.12
N MET A 331 -8.91 -12.29 17.54
CA MET A 331 -8.86 -11.23 18.54
C MET A 331 -8.87 -11.75 19.99
N GLN A 332 -9.19 -13.03 20.20
CA GLN A 332 -9.11 -13.60 21.55
C GLN A 332 -7.67 -13.67 22.03
N SER A 333 -7.40 -13.13 23.21
CA SER A 333 -6.09 -13.25 23.85
C SER A 333 -5.75 -14.73 24.11
N GLU A 334 -4.46 -15.08 24.06
CA GLU A 334 -4.03 -16.47 24.35
C GLU A 334 -4.46 -16.93 25.74
N ARG A 335 -4.54 -15.98 26.67
CA ARG A 335 -5.00 -16.24 28.03
C ARG A 335 -6.49 -16.60 28.07
N GLU A 336 -7.33 -15.93 27.29
CA GLU A 336 -8.76 -16.26 27.18
C GLU A 336 -8.98 -17.60 26.49
N LYS A 337 -8.19 -17.89 25.45
CA LYS A 337 -8.24 -19.22 24.78
C LYS A 337 -7.88 -20.35 25.73
N LEU A 338 -6.86 -20.15 26.58
CA LEU A 338 -6.47 -21.13 27.59
C LEU A 338 -7.54 -21.31 28.70
N LEU A 339 -8.22 -20.23 29.10
CA LEU A 339 -9.30 -20.30 30.10
C LEU A 339 -10.53 -21.05 29.61
N HIS A 340 -10.80 -21.04 28.29
CA HIS A 340 -11.96 -21.71 27.70
C HIS A 340 -11.59 -23.00 26.94
N LEU A 341 -10.32 -23.43 27.02
CA LEU A 341 -9.82 -24.59 26.28
C LEU A 341 -10.57 -25.89 26.67
N GLU A 342 -10.90 -26.07 27.96
CA GLU A 342 -11.64 -27.23 28.43
C GLU A 342 -13.07 -27.25 27.89
N ASP A 343 -13.74 -26.12 27.84
CA ASP A 343 -15.09 -25.97 27.30
C ASP A 343 -15.16 -26.23 25.80
N GLU A 344 -14.10 -25.86 25.05
CA GLU A 344 -14.00 -26.11 23.60
C GLU A 344 -13.64 -27.57 23.28
N LEU A 345 -12.87 -28.23 24.12
CA LEU A 345 -12.51 -29.65 23.94
C LEU A 345 -13.67 -30.59 24.29
N HIS A 346 -14.67 -30.14 25.04
CA HIS A 346 -15.86 -30.91 25.42
C HIS A 346 -17.04 -30.74 24.42
N LYS A 347 -16.92 -29.87 23.41
CA LYS A 347 -17.86 -29.74 22.28
C LYS A 347 -17.47 -30.64 21.12
#